data_180b7fa3325c3cc24b06f985f8598dbf
#
_entry.id   180b7fa3325c3cc24b06f985f8598dbf
#
_cell.length_a   1.000
_cell.length_b   1.000
_cell.length_c   1.000
_cell.angle_alpha   90.00
_cell.angle_beta   90.00
_cell.angle_gamma   90.00
#
_symmetry.space_group_name_H-M   'P 1'
#
loop_
_entity.id
_entity.type
_entity.pdbx_description
1 polymer ?
#
loop_
_entity_poly.entity_id
_entity_poly.type
_entity_poly.pdbx_seq_one_letter_code
_entity_poly.pdbx_strand_id
1 'polypeptide(L)'
;MKKIAFMVLAILIFACSSNGEKKVAKSSSTKKSVASVGAVKHISKAEYLALVYNYEKNPKNFVFNGKIPAIVDFYADWCGPCKRVAPILDKLAKKYAGKINFYKVDVDAERDLAAAHGIQSIPTMFFYPMKGDPKVVQGAMGEEQLEDAIQKILLVK
;
A
#
# COMPACT_ATOMS: atom_id res chain seq x y z
N MET A 1 54.43 40.37 10.76
CA MET A 1 54.55 41.78 11.15
C MET A 1 53.17 42.42 11.14
N LYS A 2 52.84 43.09 12.23
CA LYS A 2 51.73 44.04 12.48
C LYS A 2 50.36 43.34 12.59
N LYS A 3 49.86 43.03 13.78
CA LYS A 3 49.39 43.80 14.93
C LYS A 3 48.39 44.89 14.57
N ILE A 4 47.28 44.82 15.26
CA ILE A 4 46.51 45.87 15.98
C ILE A 4 45.04 45.48 15.84
N ALA A 5 44.32 45.05 16.79
CA ALA A 5 43.93 45.46 18.14
C ALA A 5 42.79 46.50 18.15
N PHE A 6 41.81 46.19 18.98
CA PHE A 6 40.77 47.06 19.59
C PHE A 6 39.59 47.46 18.71
N MET A 7 38.38 47.36 19.09
CA MET A 7 37.79 47.96 20.29
C MET A 7 36.40 47.38 20.57
N VAL A 8 36.20 47.17 21.82
CA VAL A 8 34.96 46.91 22.53
C VAL A 8 34.01 48.08 22.38
N LEU A 9 32.73 47.85 22.14
CA LEU A 9 31.69 48.68 22.73
C LEU A 9 30.41 47.87 22.92
N ALA A 10 30.10 47.64 24.18
CA ALA A 10 28.81 47.24 24.67
C ALA A 10 27.81 48.37 24.48
N ILE A 11 26.54 48.05 24.47
CA ILE A 11 25.45 48.71 25.22
C ILE A 11 24.08 48.36 24.57
N LEU A 12 23.31 47.71 25.39
CA LEU A 12 21.93 47.89 25.86
C LEU A 12 20.75 47.50 24.95
N ILE A 13 20.13 46.47 25.44
CA ILE A 13 18.72 46.31 25.84
C ILE A 13 17.70 47.01 24.95
N PHE A 14 16.88 46.24 24.27
CA PHE A 14 15.46 46.53 24.25
C PHE A 14 14.67 45.23 24.25
N ALA A 15 13.97 45.04 25.34
CA ALA A 15 12.91 44.03 25.46
C ALA A 15 11.69 44.55 24.71
N CYS A 16 10.99 43.69 24.09
CA CYS A 16 9.54 43.52 24.13
C CYS A 16 8.97 42.87 22.88
N SER A 17 8.16 41.93 23.14
CA SER A 17 6.86 41.67 22.58
C SER A 17 6.76 40.58 21.52
N SER A 18 6.34 39.46 22.04
CA SER A 18 5.28 38.55 21.55
C SER A 18 4.91 38.64 20.08
N ASN A 19 5.21 37.61 19.32
CA ASN A 19 4.22 37.05 18.40
C ASN A 19 4.46 35.55 18.19
N GLY A 20 3.41 34.78 18.40
CA GLY A 20 3.40 33.33 18.40
C GLY A 20 3.78 32.73 17.04
N GLU A 21 4.90 32.10 17.01
CA GLU A 21 5.22 31.13 15.97
C GLU A 21 4.42 29.86 16.24
N LYS A 22 3.37 29.67 15.46
CA LYS A 22 2.71 28.38 15.32
C LYS A 22 3.72 27.40 14.74
N LYS A 23 4.36 26.64 15.62
CA LYS A 23 5.15 25.47 15.31
C LYS A 23 4.19 24.43 14.73
N VAL A 24 4.13 24.36 13.39
CA VAL A 24 3.50 23.24 12.69
C VAL A 24 4.34 22.02 13.00
N ALA A 25 3.90 21.26 13.97
CA ALA A 25 4.43 19.95 14.27
C ALA A 25 4.12 19.04 13.08
N LYS A 26 5.14 18.79 12.27
CA LYS A 26 5.14 17.77 11.23
C LYS A 26 5.10 16.42 11.96
N SER A 27 3.89 15.94 12.23
CA SER A 27 3.66 14.59 12.76
C SER A 27 4.02 13.60 11.68
N SER A 28 5.27 13.15 11.67
CA SER A 28 5.66 11.95 10.94
C SER A 28 5.23 10.74 11.76
N SER A 29 3.95 10.41 11.64
CA SER A 29 3.43 9.14 12.17
C SER A 29 3.98 8.00 11.31
N THR A 30 5.18 7.53 11.64
CA THR A 30 5.65 6.22 11.20
C THR A 30 4.84 5.15 11.96
N LYS A 31 3.61 4.95 11.52
CA LYS A 31 2.79 3.85 11.99
C LYS A 31 3.37 2.58 11.37
N LYS A 32 4.29 1.93 12.08
CA LYS A 32 4.72 0.56 11.81
C LYS A 32 3.46 -0.30 11.82
N SER A 33 2.92 -0.58 10.63
CA SER A 33 1.74 -1.42 10.49
C SER A 33 2.14 -2.85 10.87
N VAL A 34 1.78 -3.23 12.09
CA VAL A 34 1.71 -4.64 12.45
C VAL A 34 0.65 -5.23 11.52
N ALA A 35 1.08 -6.04 10.55
CA ALA A 35 0.16 -6.73 9.66
C ALA A 35 -0.74 -7.60 10.54
N SER A 36 -2.02 -7.24 10.65
CA SER A 36 -3.00 -8.07 11.32
C SER A 36 -3.19 -9.32 10.47
N VAL A 37 -2.68 -10.44 10.97
CA VAL A 37 -2.83 -11.74 10.32
C VAL A 37 -4.32 -12.02 10.15
N GLY A 38 -4.75 -12.30 8.93
CA GLY A 38 -6.16 -12.61 8.64
C GLY A 38 -7.07 -11.41 8.40
N ALA A 39 -6.53 -10.26 8.01
CA ALA A 39 -7.32 -9.10 7.57
C ALA A 39 -6.91 -8.65 6.16
N VAL A 40 -7.85 -8.05 5.45
CA VAL A 40 -7.57 -7.36 4.18
C VAL A 40 -6.86 -6.04 4.48
N LYS A 41 -5.67 -5.85 3.91
CA LYS A 41 -4.88 -4.65 4.12
C LYS A 41 -4.99 -3.69 2.95
N HIS A 42 -5.33 -2.43 3.20
CA HIS A 42 -5.18 -1.35 2.22
C HIS A 42 -3.70 -1.05 2.03
N ILE A 43 -3.25 -1.00 0.79
CA ILE A 43 -1.86 -0.73 0.45
C ILE A 43 -1.75 0.40 -0.58
N SER A 44 -0.77 1.27 -0.36
CA SER A 44 -0.34 2.28 -1.33
C SER A 44 0.54 1.68 -2.43
N LYS A 45 0.80 2.48 -3.50
CA LYS A 45 1.78 2.12 -4.54
C LYS A 45 3.13 1.74 -3.94
N ALA A 46 3.63 2.51 -2.98
CA ALA A 46 4.91 2.23 -2.34
C ALA A 46 4.93 0.88 -1.62
N GLU A 47 3.84 0.56 -0.90
CA GLU A 47 3.69 -0.74 -0.24
C GLU A 47 3.50 -1.88 -1.27
N TYR A 48 2.76 -1.64 -2.35
CA TYR A 48 2.62 -2.61 -3.44
C TYR A 48 3.98 -2.97 -4.05
N LEU A 49 4.80 -1.97 -4.38
CA LEU A 49 6.15 -2.17 -4.92
C LEU A 49 7.07 -2.93 -3.95
N ALA A 50 6.87 -2.76 -2.65
CA ALA A 50 7.66 -3.45 -1.63
C ALA A 50 7.16 -4.88 -1.34
N LEU A 51 5.84 -5.10 -1.31
CA LEU A 51 5.24 -6.33 -0.79
C LEU A 51 4.80 -7.32 -1.87
N VAL A 52 4.51 -6.82 -3.09
CA VAL A 52 3.90 -7.62 -4.16
C VAL A 52 4.83 -7.71 -5.37
N TYR A 53 4.99 -6.63 -6.12
CA TYR A 53 5.78 -6.63 -7.34
C TYR A 53 6.35 -5.24 -7.64
N ASN A 54 7.66 -5.15 -7.77
CA ASN A 54 8.33 -3.92 -8.14
C ASN A 54 8.58 -3.87 -9.65
N TYR A 55 7.56 -3.44 -10.41
CA TYR A 55 7.62 -3.29 -11.86
C TYR A 55 8.56 -2.16 -12.31
N GLU A 56 8.86 -1.19 -11.45
CA GLU A 56 9.80 -0.11 -11.76
C GLU A 56 11.24 -0.62 -11.79
N LYS A 57 11.58 -1.57 -10.90
CA LYS A 57 12.90 -2.22 -10.88
C LYS A 57 13.01 -3.38 -11.87
N ASN A 58 11.92 -4.09 -12.11
CA ASN A 58 11.87 -5.30 -12.93
C ASN A 58 10.82 -5.19 -14.06
N PRO A 59 10.97 -4.25 -15.01
CA PRO A 59 9.92 -3.99 -16.00
C PRO A 59 9.72 -5.12 -17.03
N LYS A 60 10.73 -5.99 -17.18
CA LYS A 60 10.69 -7.09 -18.17
C LYS A 60 10.34 -8.45 -17.59
N ASN A 61 10.58 -8.64 -16.31
CA ASN A 61 10.41 -9.93 -15.64
C ASN A 61 9.56 -9.76 -14.39
N PHE A 62 8.51 -10.54 -14.28
CA PHE A 62 7.72 -10.60 -13.06
C PHE A 62 8.53 -11.27 -11.94
N VAL A 63 8.67 -10.58 -10.80
CA VAL A 63 9.29 -11.12 -9.59
C VAL A 63 8.38 -10.82 -8.41
N PHE A 64 7.75 -11.86 -7.86
CA PHE A 64 6.90 -11.71 -6.69
C PHE A 64 7.74 -11.50 -5.42
N ASN A 65 7.47 -10.43 -4.68
CA ASN A 65 8.21 -10.06 -3.47
C ASN A 65 7.65 -10.70 -2.19
N GLY A 66 6.47 -11.32 -2.27
CA GLY A 66 5.80 -11.91 -1.10
C GLY A 66 6.46 -13.19 -0.60
N LYS A 67 6.30 -13.48 0.70
CA LYS A 67 6.75 -14.74 1.32
C LYS A 67 5.69 -15.84 1.32
N ILE A 68 4.45 -15.48 1.08
CA ILE A 68 3.28 -16.35 0.90
C ILE A 68 2.44 -15.78 -0.23
N PRO A 69 1.58 -16.58 -0.89
CA PRO A 69 0.72 -16.10 -1.97
C PRO A 69 -0.09 -14.88 -1.58
N ALA A 70 -0.51 -14.08 -2.55
CA ALA A 70 -1.31 -12.89 -2.28
C ALA A 70 -2.46 -12.72 -3.27
N ILE A 71 -3.51 -12.04 -2.83
CA ILE A 71 -4.57 -11.48 -3.65
C ILE A 71 -4.51 -9.96 -3.51
N VAL A 72 -4.61 -9.24 -4.61
CA VAL A 72 -4.73 -7.78 -4.63
C VAL A 72 -6.01 -7.40 -5.36
N ASP A 73 -6.94 -6.78 -4.65
CA ASP A 73 -8.21 -6.26 -5.19
C ASP A 73 -8.08 -4.78 -5.51
N PHE A 74 -8.24 -4.44 -6.78
CA PHE A 74 -8.35 -3.05 -7.25
C PHE A 74 -9.82 -2.62 -7.19
N TYR A 75 -10.10 -1.61 -6.38
CA TYR A 75 -11.45 -1.18 -6.03
C TYR A 75 -11.57 0.35 -5.98
N ALA A 76 -12.79 0.85 -5.82
CA ALA A 76 -13.09 2.22 -5.41
C ALA A 76 -14.29 2.26 -4.46
N ASP A 77 -14.37 3.29 -3.63
CA ASP A 77 -15.46 3.42 -2.64
C ASP A 77 -16.85 3.62 -3.25
N TRP A 78 -16.94 4.20 -4.44
CA TRP A 78 -18.20 4.35 -5.17
C TRP A 78 -18.64 3.09 -5.93
N CYS A 79 -17.78 2.08 -6.05
CA CYS A 79 -18.03 0.87 -6.83
C CYS A 79 -19.00 -0.08 -6.10
N GLY A 80 -20.23 -0.18 -6.58
CA GLY A 80 -21.26 -1.08 -6.01
C GLY A 80 -20.86 -2.55 -6.03
N PRO A 81 -20.38 -3.11 -7.16
CA PRO A 81 -19.88 -4.49 -7.21
C PRO A 81 -18.73 -4.76 -6.24
N CYS A 82 -17.80 -3.81 -6.04
CA CYS A 82 -16.69 -3.95 -5.10
C CYS A 82 -17.19 -4.09 -3.65
N LYS A 83 -18.22 -3.33 -3.28
CA LYS A 83 -18.86 -3.42 -1.95
C LYS A 83 -19.46 -4.79 -1.66
N ARG A 84 -19.89 -5.53 -2.70
CA ARG A 84 -20.39 -6.90 -2.52
C ARG A 84 -19.27 -7.92 -2.32
N VAL A 85 -18.12 -7.68 -2.94
CA VAL A 85 -16.94 -8.57 -2.82
C VAL A 85 -16.20 -8.35 -1.51
N ALA A 86 -16.15 -7.12 -1.00
CA ALA A 86 -15.38 -6.77 0.20
C ALA A 86 -15.64 -7.69 1.42
N PRO A 87 -16.89 -7.95 1.86
CA PRO A 87 -17.14 -8.86 3.00
C PRO A 87 -16.72 -10.30 2.72
N ILE A 88 -16.72 -10.74 1.46
CA ILE A 88 -16.24 -12.06 1.08
C ILE A 88 -14.72 -12.14 1.24
N LEU A 89 -14.00 -11.11 0.77
CA LEU A 89 -12.55 -11.04 0.96
C LEU A 89 -12.17 -10.99 2.44
N ASP A 90 -12.91 -10.25 3.27
CA ASP A 90 -12.68 -10.22 4.72
C ASP A 90 -12.86 -11.59 5.38
N LYS A 91 -13.88 -12.35 4.96
CA LYS A 91 -14.12 -13.72 5.41
C LYS A 91 -12.99 -14.65 5.00
N LEU A 92 -12.60 -14.59 3.73
CA LEU A 92 -11.52 -15.41 3.17
C LEU A 92 -10.16 -15.05 3.78
N ALA A 93 -9.89 -13.77 4.05
CA ALA A 93 -8.67 -13.35 4.73
C ALA A 93 -8.54 -13.99 6.11
N LYS A 94 -9.63 -14.07 6.87
CA LYS A 94 -9.66 -14.78 8.16
C LYS A 94 -9.45 -16.29 7.98
N LYS A 95 -10.13 -16.89 7.01
CA LYS A 95 -10.04 -18.34 6.71
C LYS A 95 -8.63 -18.78 6.31
N TYR A 96 -7.95 -17.95 5.51
CA TYR A 96 -6.61 -18.22 4.98
C TYR A 96 -5.50 -17.45 5.73
N ALA A 97 -5.76 -17.05 6.97
CA ALA A 97 -4.80 -16.35 7.81
C ALA A 97 -3.44 -17.07 7.88
N GLY A 98 -2.35 -16.35 7.59
CA GLY A 98 -1.01 -16.91 7.57
C GLY A 98 -0.66 -17.77 6.35
N LYS A 99 -1.63 -18.04 5.45
CA LYS A 99 -1.43 -18.82 4.21
C LYS A 99 -1.49 -17.96 2.96
N ILE A 100 -2.29 -16.90 2.97
CA ILE A 100 -2.50 -15.97 1.87
C ILE A 100 -2.59 -14.56 2.42
N ASN A 101 -1.91 -13.62 1.79
CA ASN A 101 -2.09 -12.19 2.06
C ASN A 101 -3.22 -11.63 1.21
N PHE A 102 -4.07 -10.83 1.82
CA PHE A 102 -5.14 -10.11 1.13
C PHE A 102 -4.87 -8.61 1.18
N TYR A 103 -4.77 -8.00 0.02
CA TYR A 103 -4.53 -6.58 -0.17
C TYR A 103 -5.65 -5.94 -0.97
N LYS A 104 -5.87 -4.65 -0.78
CA LYS A 104 -6.74 -3.85 -1.63
C LYS A 104 -6.08 -2.52 -1.96
N VAL A 105 -6.29 -2.07 -3.20
CA VAL A 105 -5.74 -0.84 -3.78
C VAL A 105 -6.91 0.01 -4.26
N ASP A 106 -7.01 1.24 -3.74
CA ASP A 106 -7.98 2.22 -4.20
C ASP A 106 -7.47 2.84 -5.50
N VAL A 107 -8.20 2.64 -6.61
CA VAL A 107 -7.80 3.14 -7.94
C VAL A 107 -7.88 4.66 -8.05
N ASP A 108 -8.67 5.33 -7.21
CA ASP A 108 -8.77 6.78 -7.20
C ASP A 108 -7.57 7.42 -6.47
N ALA A 109 -7.09 6.77 -5.42
CA ALA A 109 -5.91 7.19 -4.67
C ALA A 109 -4.60 6.81 -5.39
N GLU A 110 -4.56 5.62 -6.00
CA GLU A 110 -3.35 5.02 -6.56
C GLU A 110 -3.45 4.89 -8.11
N ARG A 111 -3.79 6.00 -8.78
CA ARG A 111 -4.04 6.06 -10.24
C ARG A 111 -2.89 5.54 -11.08
N ASP A 112 -1.66 5.90 -10.71
CA ASP A 112 -0.46 5.45 -11.45
C ASP A 112 -0.27 3.94 -11.35
N LEU A 113 -0.56 3.36 -10.19
CA LEU A 113 -0.49 1.93 -9.97
C LEU A 113 -1.59 1.21 -10.77
N ALA A 114 -2.81 1.73 -10.76
CA ALA A 114 -3.91 1.20 -11.55
C ALA A 114 -3.62 1.26 -13.06
N ALA A 115 -3.07 2.38 -13.54
CA ALA A 115 -2.68 2.55 -14.94
C ALA A 115 -1.54 1.58 -15.33
N ALA A 116 -0.52 1.42 -14.48
CA ALA A 116 0.59 0.50 -14.73
C ALA A 116 0.15 -0.98 -14.83
N HIS A 117 -0.97 -1.33 -14.18
CA HIS A 117 -1.58 -2.67 -14.23
C HIS A 117 -2.70 -2.78 -15.28
N GLY A 118 -2.94 -1.74 -16.08
CA GLY A 118 -3.96 -1.75 -17.12
C GLY A 118 -5.39 -1.94 -16.58
N ILE A 119 -5.68 -1.40 -15.37
CA ILE A 119 -7.01 -1.54 -14.77
C ILE A 119 -8.02 -0.72 -15.58
N GLN A 120 -8.94 -1.42 -16.26
CA GLN A 120 -10.01 -0.81 -17.08
C GLN A 120 -11.39 -0.91 -16.42
N SER A 121 -11.55 -1.83 -15.50
CA SER A 121 -12.79 -2.06 -14.77
C SER A 121 -12.51 -2.50 -13.34
N ILE A 122 -13.46 -2.28 -12.44
CA ILE A 122 -13.38 -2.68 -11.03
C ILE A 122 -14.67 -3.40 -10.59
N PRO A 123 -14.56 -4.38 -9.67
CA PRO A 123 -13.31 -4.90 -9.09
C PRO A 123 -12.47 -5.69 -10.11
N THR A 124 -11.15 -5.60 -9.99
CA THR A 124 -10.21 -6.47 -10.70
C THR A 124 -9.25 -7.05 -9.67
N MET A 125 -9.18 -8.37 -9.62
CA MET A 125 -8.35 -9.08 -8.64
C MET A 125 -7.17 -9.77 -9.31
N PHE A 126 -5.99 -9.54 -8.75
CA PHE A 126 -4.76 -10.24 -9.12
C PHE A 126 -4.44 -11.30 -8.08
N PHE A 127 -4.23 -12.52 -8.54
CA PHE A 127 -3.81 -13.66 -7.74
C PHE A 127 -2.32 -13.92 -7.99
N TYR A 128 -1.51 -13.75 -6.96
CA TYR A 128 -0.06 -13.91 -7.01
C TYR A 128 0.36 -15.24 -6.37
N PRO A 129 0.59 -16.30 -7.18
CA PRO A 129 1.09 -17.56 -6.67
C PRO A 129 2.57 -17.45 -6.30
N MET A 130 3.09 -18.37 -5.50
CA MET A 130 4.51 -18.44 -5.16
C MET A 130 5.39 -18.82 -6.36
N LYS A 131 4.82 -19.41 -7.39
CA LYS A 131 5.51 -19.80 -8.63
C LYS A 131 4.64 -19.50 -9.84
N GLY A 132 5.26 -19.02 -10.91
CA GLY A 132 4.57 -18.66 -12.15
C GLY A 132 4.02 -17.25 -12.15
N ASP A 133 3.27 -16.92 -13.20
CA ASP A 133 2.75 -15.59 -13.43
C ASP A 133 1.45 -15.32 -12.65
N PRO A 134 1.17 -14.08 -12.31
CA PRO A 134 -0.09 -13.71 -11.68
C PRO A 134 -1.26 -14.01 -12.61
N LYS A 135 -2.39 -14.37 -12.02
CA LYS A 135 -3.66 -14.52 -12.72
C LYS A 135 -4.56 -13.35 -12.40
N VAL A 136 -5.30 -12.87 -13.41
CA VAL A 136 -6.17 -11.70 -13.29
C VAL A 136 -7.60 -12.14 -13.51
N VAL A 137 -8.49 -11.69 -12.64
CA VAL A 137 -9.93 -11.89 -12.76
C VAL A 137 -10.61 -10.52 -12.68
N GLN A 138 -11.42 -10.21 -13.68
CA GLN A 138 -12.20 -8.97 -13.74
C GLN A 138 -13.65 -9.23 -13.34
N GLY A 139 -14.23 -8.30 -12.60
CA GLY A 139 -15.62 -8.36 -12.14
C GLY A 139 -15.78 -9.00 -10.76
N ALA A 140 -16.99 -8.85 -10.23
CA ALA A 140 -17.34 -9.37 -8.92
C ALA A 140 -17.48 -10.90 -8.98
N MET A 141 -16.86 -11.59 -8.02
CA MET A 141 -16.95 -13.02 -7.81
C MET A 141 -17.71 -13.32 -6.53
N GLY A 142 -18.48 -14.42 -6.54
CA GLY A 142 -19.07 -15.00 -5.35
C GLY A 142 -18.02 -15.73 -4.49
N GLU A 143 -18.39 -16.07 -3.25
CA GLU A 143 -17.46 -16.73 -2.32
C GLU A 143 -16.93 -18.05 -2.85
N GLU A 144 -17.79 -18.90 -3.38
CA GLU A 144 -17.42 -20.21 -3.95
C GLU A 144 -16.43 -20.07 -5.10
N GLN A 145 -16.68 -19.10 -6.01
CA GLN A 145 -15.80 -18.84 -7.14
C GLN A 145 -14.42 -18.33 -6.68
N LEU A 146 -14.38 -17.46 -5.66
CA LEU A 146 -13.12 -16.98 -5.08
C LEU A 146 -12.35 -18.12 -4.40
N GLU A 147 -13.04 -18.99 -3.66
CA GLU A 147 -12.41 -20.16 -3.05
C GLU A 147 -11.85 -21.12 -4.10
N ASP A 148 -12.60 -21.40 -5.15
CA ASP A 148 -12.13 -22.25 -6.25
C ASP A 148 -10.87 -21.67 -6.92
N ALA A 149 -10.89 -20.34 -7.18
CA ALA A 149 -9.72 -19.64 -7.72
C ALA A 149 -8.51 -19.71 -6.76
N ILE A 150 -8.72 -19.54 -5.47
CA ILE A 150 -7.67 -19.68 -4.45
C ILE A 150 -7.05 -21.08 -4.49
N GLN A 151 -7.87 -22.11 -4.49
CA GLN A 151 -7.38 -23.49 -4.52
C GLN A 151 -6.60 -23.81 -5.79
N LYS A 152 -7.12 -23.40 -6.95
CA LYS A 152 -6.54 -23.70 -8.26
C LYS A 152 -5.32 -22.86 -8.61
N ILE A 153 -5.21 -21.62 -8.09
CA ILE A 153 -4.15 -20.68 -8.48
C ILE A 153 -3.08 -20.56 -7.40
N LEU A 154 -3.48 -20.41 -6.12
CA LEU A 154 -2.56 -20.03 -5.05
C LEU A 154 -2.09 -21.22 -4.21
N LEU A 155 -2.89 -22.26 -4.08
CA LEU A 155 -2.64 -23.38 -3.17
C LEU A 155 -2.34 -24.69 -3.91
N VAL A 156 -2.03 -24.64 -5.19
CA VAL A 156 -1.59 -25.82 -5.96
C VAL A 156 -0.31 -26.38 -5.32
N LYS A 157 -0.34 -27.67 -4.99
CA LYS A 157 0.80 -28.42 -4.46
C LYS A 157 1.70 -28.92 -5.58
#